data_b5503da7429320921f2c52e0d8351009
#
_entry.id   b5503da7429320921f2c52e0d8351009
#
_cell.length_a   1.000
_cell.length_b   1.000
_cell.length_c   1.000
_cell.angle_alpha   90.00
_cell.angle_beta   90.00
_cell.angle_gamma   90.00
#
_symmetry.space_group_name_H-M   'P 1'
#
loop_
_entity.id
_entity.type
_entity.pdbx_description
1 polymer ?
#
loop_
_entity_poly.entity_id
_entity_poly.type
_entity_poly.pdbx_seq_one_letter_code
_entity_poly.pdbx_strand_id
1 'polypeptide(L)'
;HPAYVVYTSGSTGRPKGVVVSHVGVASLSGTQVEGLGVGPGARVLQFASVSFDTSVWEIWMALLSGAVLVVPLSQERVAGEVLSRFVVGHGVTHATLPPAVLEVLGEDALPAGLTLVLAGEASSAGLVRRWVSGRRVFNSFGPTETTVDVTLWECRAGDDIVPIGRPVWNTRVYVLDAGLSPVPVGVAGELYVAGAGLARGYAGQAGLTAERFVADPFAVVAGSRMYRTGDVVRWSADGVLEFVGRGFWSSWGVLTVR
;
A
#
# COMPACT_ATOMS: atom_id res chain seq x y z
N HIS A 1 6.13 21.13 -4.66
CA HIS A 1 6.39 21.28 -3.22
C HIS A 1 6.19 19.92 -2.51
N PRO A 2 6.81 19.67 -1.32
CA PRO A 2 6.47 18.54 -0.48
C PRO A 2 4.98 18.61 -0.07
N ALA A 3 4.34 17.46 0.01
CA ALA A 3 3.01 17.31 0.56
C ALA A 3 3.08 16.95 2.04
N TYR A 4 3.94 15.99 2.37
CA TYR A 4 4.18 15.54 3.74
C TYR A 4 5.57 14.94 3.92
N VAL A 5 5.96 14.77 5.17
CA VAL A 5 7.13 13.98 5.58
C VAL A 5 6.67 13.00 6.66
N VAL A 6 6.86 11.70 6.41
CA VAL A 6 6.58 10.65 7.39
C VAL A 6 7.87 9.92 7.72
N TYR A 7 8.09 9.64 9.00
CA TYR A 7 9.26 8.93 9.47
C TYR A 7 9.00 7.43 9.54
N THR A 8 9.88 6.65 8.91
CA THR A 8 9.83 5.19 8.96
C THR A 8 11.08 4.65 9.68
N SER A 9 10.98 3.42 10.20
CA SER A 9 12.14 2.74 10.81
C SER A 9 13.23 2.52 9.77
N GLY A 10 14.44 2.98 10.05
CA GLY A 10 15.61 2.75 9.20
C GLY A 10 16.30 1.43 9.54
N SER A 11 16.90 0.77 8.56
CA SER A 11 17.72 -0.44 8.74
C SER A 11 18.93 -0.22 9.67
N THR A 12 19.34 1.03 9.85
CA THR A 12 20.43 1.46 10.75
C THR A 12 19.94 1.79 12.16
N GLY A 13 18.67 1.58 12.48
CA GLY A 13 18.06 1.94 13.75
C GLY A 13 17.68 3.41 13.90
N ARG A 14 18.08 4.29 12.97
CA ARG A 14 17.67 5.70 12.97
C ARG A 14 16.46 5.91 12.06
N PRO A 15 15.38 6.60 12.52
CA PRO A 15 14.26 6.93 11.67
C PRO A 15 14.68 7.76 10.45
N LYS A 16 14.09 7.45 9.29
CA LYS A 16 14.30 8.16 8.03
C LYS A 16 13.02 8.91 7.62
N GLY A 17 13.11 10.22 7.43
CA GLY A 17 12.01 11.06 7.00
C GLY A 17 11.81 10.97 5.49
N VAL A 18 10.74 10.34 5.03
CA VAL A 18 10.40 10.21 3.62
C VAL A 18 9.69 11.48 3.15
N VAL A 19 10.27 12.18 2.17
CA VAL A 19 9.72 13.44 1.64
C VAL A 19 8.86 13.16 0.42
N VAL A 20 7.55 13.18 0.59
CA VAL A 20 6.57 12.93 -0.49
C VAL A 20 6.08 14.25 -1.08
N SER A 21 5.94 14.28 -2.40
CA SER A 21 5.47 15.47 -3.13
C SER A 21 3.98 15.37 -3.48
N HIS A 22 3.38 16.51 -3.85
CA HIS A 22 1.98 16.54 -4.33
C HIS A 22 1.76 15.82 -5.68
N VAL A 23 2.84 15.49 -6.41
CA VAL A 23 2.73 14.91 -7.77
C VAL A 23 1.99 13.56 -7.76
N GLY A 24 2.26 12.72 -6.77
CA GLY A 24 1.63 11.40 -6.64
C GLY A 24 0.18 11.43 -6.13
N VAL A 25 -0.23 12.54 -5.50
CA VAL A 25 -1.55 12.64 -4.83
C VAL A 25 -2.72 12.45 -5.79
N ALA A 26 -2.61 13.04 -7.00
CA ALA A 26 -3.67 12.92 -8.00
C ALA A 26 -3.87 11.47 -8.46
N SER A 27 -2.78 10.72 -8.64
CA SER A 27 -2.83 9.29 -9.00
C SER A 27 -3.42 8.45 -7.88
N LEU A 28 -3.04 8.75 -6.63
CA LEU A 28 -3.58 8.09 -5.44
C LEU A 28 -5.10 8.31 -5.36
N SER A 29 -5.56 9.56 -5.50
CA SER A 29 -6.99 9.90 -5.48
C SER A 29 -7.75 9.24 -6.62
N GLY A 30 -7.20 9.21 -7.84
CA GLY A 30 -7.82 8.50 -8.98
C GLY A 30 -8.02 7.02 -8.69
N THR A 31 -7.02 6.36 -8.12
CA THR A 31 -7.11 4.95 -7.69
C THR A 31 -8.22 4.74 -6.66
N GLN A 32 -8.33 5.65 -5.68
CA GLN A 32 -9.35 5.56 -4.63
C GLN A 32 -10.77 5.74 -5.18
N VAL A 33 -10.97 6.74 -6.05
CA VAL A 33 -12.29 7.02 -6.65
C VAL A 33 -12.72 5.86 -7.56
N GLU A 34 -11.87 5.44 -8.49
CA GLU A 34 -12.24 4.43 -9.48
C GLU A 34 -12.13 3.00 -8.93
N GLY A 35 -11.05 2.68 -8.21
CA GLY A 35 -10.81 1.33 -7.69
C GLY A 35 -11.73 0.99 -6.53
N LEU A 36 -11.84 1.87 -5.55
CA LEU A 36 -12.64 1.62 -4.33
C LEU A 36 -14.08 2.12 -4.44
N GLY A 37 -14.39 2.98 -5.40
CA GLY A 37 -15.72 3.56 -5.57
C GLY A 37 -16.04 4.66 -4.55
N VAL A 38 -15.03 5.37 -4.06
CA VAL A 38 -15.23 6.47 -3.11
C VAL A 38 -15.76 7.70 -3.82
N GLY A 39 -16.78 8.35 -3.27
CA GLY A 39 -17.37 9.55 -3.83
C GLY A 39 -18.27 10.28 -2.85
N PRO A 40 -19.02 11.29 -3.31
CA PRO A 40 -19.99 11.99 -2.47
C PRO A 40 -20.97 11.02 -1.81
N GLY A 41 -21.19 11.18 -0.50
CA GLY A 41 -22.01 10.27 0.30
C GLY A 41 -21.24 9.12 0.96
N ALA A 42 -20.03 8.82 0.52
CA ALA A 42 -19.16 7.88 1.24
C ALA A 42 -18.70 8.46 2.59
N ARG A 43 -18.41 7.57 3.53
CA ARG A 43 -17.96 7.89 4.89
C ARG A 43 -16.70 7.08 5.17
N VAL A 44 -15.57 7.74 5.13
CA VAL A 44 -14.23 7.13 5.23
C VAL A 44 -13.74 7.19 6.67
N LEU A 45 -13.40 6.04 7.23
CA LEU A 45 -12.80 5.96 8.56
C LEU A 45 -11.37 6.50 8.55
N GLN A 46 -11.02 7.37 9.48
CA GLN A 46 -9.65 7.78 9.79
C GLN A 46 -9.14 6.94 10.97
N PHE A 47 -8.59 5.77 10.69
CA PHE A 47 -8.12 4.83 11.70
C PHE A 47 -6.63 4.95 11.99
N ALA A 48 -5.82 5.07 10.96
CA ALA A 48 -4.36 5.07 11.08
C ALA A 48 -3.85 6.28 11.90
N SER A 49 -2.80 6.06 12.70
CA SER A 49 -2.11 7.18 13.36
C SER A 49 -1.52 8.11 12.31
N VAL A 50 -1.55 9.41 12.58
CA VAL A 50 -0.94 10.44 11.72
C VAL A 50 0.57 10.27 11.54
N SER A 51 1.20 9.39 12.31
CA SER A 51 2.61 9.00 12.14
C SER A 51 2.84 8.03 10.97
N PHE A 52 1.78 7.45 10.40
CA PHE A 52 1.83 6.56 9.24
C PHE A 52 1.20 7.22 8.01
N ASP A 53 1.75 6.95 6.86
CA ASP A 53 1.26 7.46 5.57
C ASP A 53 -0.14 6.93 5.19
N THR A 54 -0.56 5.79 5.73
CA THR A 54 -1.93 5.31 5.64
C THR A 54 -2.95 6.35 6.13
N SER A 55 -2.60 7.19 7.11
CA SER A 55 -3.47 8.29 7.55
C SER A 55 -3.70 9.32 6.44
N VAL A 56 -2.67 9.59 5.64
CA VAL A 56 -2.75 10.49 4.48
C VAL A 56 -3.65 9.88 3.40
N TRP A 57 -3.54 8.56 3.18
CA TRP A 57 -4.42 7.80 2.32
C TRP A 57 -5.91 7.98 2.72
N GLU A 58 -6.23 7.80 4.00
CA GLU A 58 -7.59 7.93 4.51
C GLU A 58 -8.12 9.37 4.38
N ILE A 59 -7.31 10.37 4.75
CA ILE A 59 -7.68 11.79 4.68
C ILE A 59 -7.95 12.20 3.23
N TRP A 60 -7.06 11.86 2.30
CA TRP A 60 -7.23 12.23 0.90
C TRP A 60 -8.34 11.44 0.22
N MET A 61 -8.52 10.17 0.59
CA MET A 61 -9.65 9.37 0.15
C MET A 61 -10.98 10.10 0.41
N ALA A 62 -11.14 10.67 1.59
CA ALA A 62 -12.35 11.42 1.92
C ALA A 62 -12.41 12.79 1.22
N LEU A 63 -11.37 13.62 1.41
CA LEU A 63 -11.46 15.04 1.06
C LEU A 63 -11.38 15.30 -0.44
N LEU A 64 -10.60 14.51 -1.20
CA LEU A 64 -10.45 14.68 -2.65
C LEU A 64 -11.58 14.05 -3.46
N SER A 65 -12.37 13.15 -2.85
CA SER A 65 -13.54 12.52 -3.48
C SER A 65 -14.89 13.18 -3.13
N GLY A 66 -14.88 14.18 -2.24
CA GLY A 66 -16.10 14.80 -1.71
C GLY A 66 -16.84 13.92 -0.70
N ALA A 67 -16.16 12.93 -0.11
CA ALA A 67 -16.67 12.08 0.95
C ALA A 67 -16.51 12.72 2.35
N VAL A 68 -17.11 12.10 3.35
CA VAL A 68 -16.99 12.52 4.76
C VAL A 68 -15.83 11.77 5.40
N LEU A 69 -14.91 12.48 6.04
CA LEU A 69 -13.91 11.89 6.91
C LEU A 69 -14.50 11.66 8.31
N VAL A 70 -14.54 10.41 8.76
CA VAL A 70 -15.06 10.03 10.09
C VAL A 70 -13.88 9.79 11.02
N VAL A 71 -13.69 10.68 11.99
CA VAL A 71 -12.52 10.69 12.87
C VAL A 71 -12.90 10.20 14.26
N PRO A 72 -12.45 9.00 14.67
CA PRO A 72 -12.69 8.50 16.03
C PRO A 72 -11.80 9.20 17.06
N LEU A 73 -12.29 9.28 18.29
CA LEU A 73 -11.45 9.64 19.44
C LEU A 73 -10.41 8.53 19.68
N SER A 74 -9.34 8.86 20.42
CA SER A 74 -8.24 7.89 20.64
C SER A 74 -8.71 6.58 21.26
N GLN A 75 -9.67 6.62 22.20
CA GLN A 75 -10.25 5.45 22.83
C GLN A 75 -11.15 4.61 21.92
N GLU A 76 -11.63 5.18 20.81
CA GLU A 76 -12.52 4.52 19.85
C GLU A 76 -11.73 3.79 18.73
N ARG A 77 -10.42 4.02 18.65
CA ARG A 77 -9.50 3.33 17.73
C ARG A 77 -9.02 1.97 18.23
N VAL A 78 -9.53 1.53 19.37
CA VAL A 78 -9.18 0.21 19.93
C VAL A 78 -9.90 -0.88 19.15
N ALA A 79 -9.13 -1.85 18.66
CA ALA A 79 -9.69 -3.01 17.96
C ALA A 79 -10.68 -3.78 18.85
N GLY A 80 -11.71 -4.36 18.22
CA GLY A 80 -12.75 -5.10 18.93
C GLY A 80 -14.10 -4.36 18.90
N GLU A 81 -14.92 -4.62 19.92
CA GLU A 81 -16.31 -4.14 19.97
C GLU A 81 -16.45 -2.61 19.94
N VAL A 82 -15.48 -1.87 20.48
CA VAL A 82 -15.48 -0.41 20.49
C VAL A 82 -15.40 0.13 19.05
N LEU A 83 -14.46 -0.38 18.27
CA LEU A 83 -14.30 -0.02 16.86
C LEU A 83 -15.56 -0.41 16.05
N SER A 84 -16.08 -1.62 16.28
CA SER A 84 -17.29 -2.10 15.62
C SER A 84 -18.48 -1.16 15.84
N ARG A 85 -18.77 -0.82 17.10
CA ARG A 85 -19.84 0.12 17.45
C ARG A 85 -19.64 1.49 16.83
N PHE A 86 -18.40 1.98 16.79
CA PHE A 86 -18.08 3.26 16.16
C PHE A 86 -18.35 3.22 14.65
N VAL A 87 -17.87 2.20 13.95
CA VAL A 87 -18.06 2.02 12.49
C VAL A 87 -19.55 1.94 12.14
N VAL A 88 -20.31 1.13 12.87
CA VAL A 88 -21.76 0.97 12.67
C VAL A 88 -22.50 2.28 13.01
N GLY A 89 -22.24 2.85 14.17
CA GLY A 89 -22.95 4.05 14.67
C GLY A 89 -22.72 5.29 13.79
N HIS A 90 -21.58 5.37 13.11
CA HIS A 90 -21.26 6.49 12.21
C HIS A 90 -21.52 6.17 10.73
N GLY A 91 -22.07 5.00 10.39
CA GLY A 91 -22.39 4.61 9.02
C GLY A 91 -21.15 4.62 8.11
N VAL A 92 -20.00 4.16 8.62
CA VAL A 92 -18.77 4.09 7.83
C VAL A 92 -18.97 3.16 6.63
N THR A 93 -18.56 3.60 5.46
CA THR A 93 -18.67 2.85 4.18
C THR A 93 -17.33 2.36 3.66
N HIS A 94 -16.22 3.01 4.06
CA HIS A 94 -14.86 2.66 3.65
C HIS A 94 -13.94 2.68 4.87
N ALA A 95 -13.18 1.61 5.05
CA ALA A 95 -12.22 1.50 6.14
C ALA A 95 -10.93 0.86 5.64
N THR A 96 -9.78 1.44 6.02
CA THR A 96 -8.45 0.84 5.82
C THR A 96 -7.96 0.33 7.16
N LEU A 97 -7.79 -0.98 7.27
CA LEU A 97 -7.46 -1.65 8.52
C LEU A 97 -6.29 -2.63 8.34
N PRO A 98 -5.35 -2.70 9.29
CA PRO A 98 -4.37 -3.77 9.31
C PRO A 98 -5.02 -5.15 9.45
N PRO A 99 -4.49 -6.21 8.82
CA PRO A 99 -4.93 -7.58 9.02
C PRO A 99 -5.07 -7.98 10.49
N ALA A 100 -4.12 -7.60 11.34
CA ALA A 100 -4.14 -7.90 12.77
C ALA A 100 -5.38 -7.34 13.50
N VAL A 101 -5.94 -6.22 13.07
CA VAL A 101 -7.19 -5.67 13.62
C VAL A 101 -8.38 -6.55 13.26
N LEU A 102 -8.40 -7.08 12.04
CA LEU A 102 -9.48 -7.93 11.57
C LEU A 102 -9.44 -9.34 12.17
N GLU A 103 -8.27 -9.81 12.57
CA GLU A 103 -8.13 -11.13 13.21
C GLU A 103 -8.87 -11.21 14.56
N VAL A 104 -8.93 -10.09 15.28
CA VAL A 104 -9.61 -10.02 16.59
C VAL A 104 -11.09 -9.62 16.50
N LEU A 105 -11.58 -9.25 15.31
CA LEU A 105 -12.98 -8.91 15.07
C LEU A 105 -13.78 -10.16 14.64
N GLY A 106 -15.01 -10.27 15.14
CA GLY A 106 -15.99 -11.24 14.61
C GLY A 106 -16.43 -10.84 13.20
N GLU A 107 -16.86 -11.81 12.41
CA GLU A 107 -17.29 -11.57 11.01
C GLU A 107 -18.46 -10.59 10.89
N ASP A 108 -19.34 -10.58 11.87
CA ASP A 108 -20.50 -9.69 11.94
C ASP A 108 -20.19 -8.33 12.60
N ALA A 109 -18.94 -8.10 13.01
CA ALA A 109 -18.55 -6.88 13.71
C ALA A 109 -18.56 -5.63 12.83
N LEU A 110 -18.46 -5.80 11.52
CA LEU A 110 -18.47 -4.70 10.55
C LEU A 110 -19.66 -4.83 9.59
N PRO A 111 -20.22 -3.71 9.10
CA PRO A 111 -21.41 -3.74 8.24
C PRO A 111 -21.20 -4.54 6.95
N ALA A 112 -22.25 -5.21 6.49
CA ALA A 112 -22.32 -5.67 5.11
C ALA A 112 -22.28 -4.44 4.16
N GLY A 113 -21.65 -4.60 3.00
CA GLY A 113 -21.46 -3.50 2.04
C GLY A 113 -20.30 -2.55 2.35
N LEU A 114 -19.59 -2.73 3.47
CA LEU A 114 -18.37 -1.99 3.75
C LEU A 114 -17.30 -2.31 2.70
N THR A 115 -16.68 -1.29 2.12
CA THR A 115 -15.43 -1.42 1.36
C THR A 115 -14.27 -1.44 2.35
N LEU A 116 -13.56 -2.57 2.40
CA LEU A 116 -12.48 -2.81 3.34
C LEU A 116 -11.15 -2.89 2.60
N VAL A 117 -10.17 -2.10 3.01
CA VAL A 117 -8.80 -2.14 2.48
C VAL A 117 -7.87 -2.72 3.53
N LEU A 118 -7.17 -3.78 3.19
CA LEU A 118 -6.12 -4.41 4.00
C LEU A 118 -4.80 -3.76 3.62
N ALA A 119 -4.08 -3.21 4.59
CA ALA A 119 -2.83 -2.51 4.35
C ALA A 119 -1.84 -2.66 5.51
N GLY A 120 -0.55 -2.48 5.21
CA GLY A 120 0.53 -2.43 6.19
C GLY A 120 1.15 -3.78 6.56
N GLU A 121 0.44 -4.88 6.37
CA GLU A 121 0.88 -6.24 6.70
C GLU A 121 0.42 -7.23 5.63
N ALA A 122 1.07 -8.40 5.56
CA ALA A 122 0.63 -9.47 4.67
C ALA A 122 -0.71 -10.07 5.14
N SER A 123 -1.63 -10.26 4.22
CA SER A 123 -2.95 -10.84 4.48
C SER A 123 -2.97 -12.33 4.14
N SER A 124 -3.52 -13.16 5.04
CA SER A 124 -3.70 -14.57 4.75
C SER A 124 -4.97 -14.82 3.94
N ALA A 125 -4.97 -15.87 3.09
CA ALA A 125 -6.17 -16.30 2.37
C ALA A 125 -7.33 -16.68 3.32
N GLY A 126 -7.01 -17.21 4.50
CA GLY A 126 -7.99 -17.50 5.54
C GLY A 126 -8.70 -16.26 6.04
N LEU A 127 -7.94 -15.19 6.32
CA LEU A 127 -8.51 -13.90 6.73
C LEU A 127 -9.41 -13.33 5.62
N VAL A 128 -8.90 -13.30 4.39
CA VAL A 128 -9.66 -12.78 3.24
C VAL A 128 -10.99 -13.54 3.08
N ARG A 129 -10.98 -14.87 3.10
CA ARG A 129 -12.21 -15.69 2.99
C ARG A 129 -13.26 -15.34 4.05
N ARG A 130 -12.84 -15.00 5.27
CA ARG A 130 -13.74 -14.56 6.34
C ARG A 130 -14.43 -13.23 6.01
N TRP A 131 -13.74 -12.31 5.36
CA TRP A 131 -14.21 -10.94 5.23
C TRP A 131 -14.85 -10.59 3.88
N VAL A 132 -14.63 -11.38 2.83
CA VAL A 132 -15.22 -11.12 1.48
C VAL A 132 -16.72 -11.40 1.38
N SER A 133 -17.32 -12.11 2.36
CA SER A 133 -18.76 -12.36 2.36
C SER A 133 -19.52 -11.05 2.58
N GLY A 134 -20.27 -10.63 1.55
CA GLY A 134 -21.09 -9.40 1.59
C GLY A 134 -20.29 -8.08 1.61
N ARG A 135 -18.96 -8.10 1.36
CA ARG A 135 -18.09 -6.91 1.36
C ARG A 135 -17.15 -6.93 0.16
N ARG A 136 -16.77 -5.73 -0.27
CA ARG A 136 -15.62 -5.59 -1.16
C ARG A 136 -14.36 -5.50 -0.29
N VAL A 137 -13.42 -6.40 -0.50
CA VAL A 137 -12.17 -6.44 0.25
C VAL A 137 -11.01 -6.25 -0.71
N PHE A 138 -10.13 -5.34 -0.39
CA PHE A 138 -8.94 -5.04 -1.18
C PHE A 138 -7.68 -5.30 -0.38
N ASN A 139 -6.66 -5.85 -1.04
CA ASN A 139 -5.30 -5.89 -0.53
C ASN A 139 -4.51 -4.77 -1.20
N SER A 140 -3.97 -3.87 -0.40
CA SER A 140 -3.19 -2.70 -0.83
C SER A 140 -1.75 -2.88 -0.39
N PHE A 141 -0.82 -2.65 -1.31
CA PHE A 141 0.61 -2.75 -1.03
C PHE A 141 1.34 -1.53 -1.56
N GLY A 142 2.18 -0.95 -0.72
CA GLY A 142 3.10 0.11 -1.09
C GLY A 142 3.98 0.56 0.07
N PRO A 143 5.24 0.87 -0.18
CA PRO A 143 6.11 1.52 0.79
C PRO A 143 5.87 3.03 0.80
N THR A 144 6.12 3.68 1.92
CA THR A 144 6.01 5.14 2.11
C THR A 144 6.76 5.95 1.04
N GLU A 145 7.86 5.41 0.53
CA GLU A 145 8.69 6.01 -0.52
C GLU A 145 8.00 6.13 -1.90
N THR A 146 6.81 5.57 -2.04
CA THR A 146 6.05 5.53 -3.29
C THR A 146 4.63 6.13 -3.18
N THR A 147 4.40 6.97 -2.19
CA THR A 147 3.10 7.65 -1.93
C THR A 147 2.01 6.64 -1.58
N VAL A 148 2.17 5.93 -0.47
CA VAL A 148 1.27 4.97 0.18
C VAL A 148 1.09 3.69 -0.63
N ASP A 149 0.51 3.74 -1.83
CA ASP A 149 0.14 2.56 -2.62
C ASP A 149 0.92 2.45 -3.93
N VAL A 150 1.28 1.21 -4.24
CA VAL A 150 1.91 0.80 -5.51
C VAL A 150 1.00 -0.12 -6.29
N THR A 151 0.36 -1.05 -5.58
CA THR A 151 -0.53 -2.05 -6.19
C THR A 151 -1.78 -2.24 -5.37
N LEU A 152 -2.85 -2.66 -6.04
CA LEU A 152 -4.16 -2.94 -5.46
C LEU A 152 -4.71 -4.24 -6.04
N TRP A 153 -5.34 -5.05 -5.19
CA TRP A 153 -6.03 -6.27 -5.56
C TRP A 153 -7.41 -6.33 -4.91
N GLU A 154 -8.47 -6.53 -5.70
CA GLU A 154 -9.78 -6.85 -5.17
C GLU A 154 -9.83 -8.35 -4.86
N CYS A 155 -9.85 -8.69 -3.58
CA CYS A 155 -9.76 -10.06 -3.07
C CYS A 155 -11.02 -10.87 -3.37
N ARG A 156 -10.85 -12.18 -3.61
CA ARG A 156 -11.92 -13.11 -3.91
C ARG A 156 -11.91 -14.28 -2.93
N ALA A 157 -13.07 -14.87 -2.69
CA ALA A 157 -13.18 -16.02 -1.81
C ALA A 157 -12.35 -17.24 -2.25
N GLY A 158 -12.05 -17.35 -3.54
CA GLY A 158 -11.25 -18.43 -4.12
C GLY A 158 -9.74 -18.14 -4.20
N ASP A 159 -9.26 -17.03 -3.68
CA ASP A 159 -7.82 -16.73 -3.69
C ASP A 159 -7.11 -17.64 -2.69
N ASP A 160 -6.30 -18.59 -3.19
CA ASP A 160 -5.44 -19.46 -2.36
C ASP A 160 -4.22 -18.71 -1.82
N ILE A 161 -3.75 -17.73 -2.59
CA ILE A 161 -2.72 -16.76 -2.24
C ILE A 161 -3.36 -15.39 -2.40
N VAL A 162 -3.15 -14.49 -1.45
CA VAL A 162 -3.60 -13.11 -1.56
C VAL A 162 -2.55 -12.30 -2.32
N PRO A 163 -2.77 -11.97 -3.60
CA PRO A 163 -1.79 -11.22 -4.36
C PRO A 163 -1.65 -9.79 -3.81
N ILE A 164 -0.52 -9.15 -4.06
CA ILE A 164 -0.39 -7.70 -3.87
C ILE A 164 -1.03 -6.92 -5.03
N GLY A 165 -1.33 -7.57 -6.15
CA GLY A 165 -2.22 -7.05 -7.17
C GLY A 165 -1.53 -6.44 -8.38
N ARG A 166 -2.14 -5.40 -8.94
CA ARG A 166 -1.70 -4.71 -10.14
C ARG A 166 -1.33 -3.27 -9.83
N PRO A 167 -0.43 -2.66 -10.61
CA PRO A 167 -0.03 -1.28 -10.42
C PRO A 167 -1.22 -0.33 -10.41
N VAL A 168 -1.19 0.62 -9.49
CA VAL A 168 -2.15 1.74 -9.43
C VAL A 168 -1.84 2.79 -10.51
N TRP A 169 -2.69 3.80 -10.65
CA TRP A 169 -2.55 4.86 -11.65
C TRP A 169 -1.16 5.52 -11.66
N ASN A 170 -0.62 5.71 -12.88
CA ASN A 170 0.68 6.36 -13.13
C ASN A 170 1.87 5.72 -12.37
N THR A 171 1.75 4.45 -12.01
CA THR A 171 2.78 3.65 -11.37
C THR A 171 3.29 2.58 -12.35
N ARG A 172 4.59 2.45 -12.45
CA ARG A 172 5.26 1.36 -13.15
C ARG A 172 5.99 0.50 -12.14
N VAL A 173 5.91 -0.80 -12.32
CA VAL A 173 6.61 -1.77 -11.49
C VAL A 173 7.47 -2.67 -12.38
N TYR A 174 8.64 -3.01 -11.87
CA TYR A 174 9.57 -3.91 -12.52
C TYR A 174 9.98 -4.99 -11.53
N VAL A 175 10.04 -6.23 -11.99
CA VAL A 175 10.58 -7.36 -11.23
C VAL A 175 11.91 -7.71 -11.87
N LEU A 176 13.00 -7.38 -11.17
CA LEU A 176 14.35 -7.38 -11.76
C LEU A 176 15.30 -8.35 -11.05
N ASP A 177 16.27 -8.82 -11.81
CA ASP A 177 17.43 -9.55 -11.30
C ASP A 177 18.53 -8.60 -10.77
N ALA A 178 19.66 -9.16 -10.34
CA ALA A 178 20.80 -8.41 -9.83
C ALA A 178 21.44 -7.48 -10.89
N GLY A 179 21.26 -7.77 -12.17
CA GLY A 179 21.76 -6.98 -13.29
C GLY A 179 20.76 -5.92 -13.77
N LEU A 180 19.65 -5.72 -13.05
CA LEU A 180 18.52 -4.86 -13.41
C LEU A 180 17.85 -5.28 -14.73
N SER A 181 17.89 -6.57 -15.07
CA SER A 181 17.13 -7.12 -16.19
C SER A 181 15.80 -7.69 -15.72
N PRO A 182 14.70 -7.50 -16.49
CA PRO A 182 13.40 -8.08 -16.14
C PRO A 182 13.47 -9.61 -16.10
N VAL A 183 12.92 -10.20 -15.04
CA VAL A 183 12.81 -11.66 -14.92
C VAL A 183 11.55 -12.18 -15.63
N PRO A 184 11.55 -13.43 -16.11
CA PRO A 184 10.38 -14.06 -16.70
C PRO A 184 9.21 -14.20 -15.71
N VAL A 185 7.99 -14.34 -16.24
CA VAL A 185 6.78 -14.66 -15.46
C VAL A 185 7.01 -15.93 -14.64
N GLY A 186 6.58 -15.92 -13.38
CA GLY A 186 6.77 -17.00 -12.40
C GLY A 186 8.12 -16.99 -11.70
N VAL A 187 9.10 -16.25 -12.19
CA VAL A 187 10.43 -16.14 -11.58
C VAL A 187 10.42 -15.01 -10.55
N ALA A 188 10.99 -15.28 -9.37
CA ALA A 188 11.12 -14.29 -8.32
C ALA A 188 12.24 -13.28 -8.63
N GLY A 189 11.98 -12.00 -8.36
CA GLY A 189 12.95 -10.92 -8.50
C GLY A 189 12.68 -9.80 -7.50
N GLU A 190 13.56 -8.84 -7.41
CA GLU A 190 13.37 -7.66 -6.57
C GLU A 190 12.39 -6.68 -7.23
N LEU A 191 11.46 -6.17 -6.45
CA LEU A 191 10.49 -5.16 -6.90
C LEU A 191 11.14 -3.78 -6.97
N TYR A 192 11.04 -3.15 -8.13
CA TYR A 192 11.36 -1.75 -8.35
C TYR A 192 10.10 -0.99 -8.76
N VAL A 193 9.96 0.22 -8.25
CA VAL A 193 8.78 1.05 -8.49
C VAL A 193 9.18 2.38 -9.09
N ALA A 194 8.52 2.79 -10.16
CA ALA A 194 8.69 4.08 -10.82
C ALA A 194 7.33 4.75 -11.06
N GLY A 195 7.34 6.05 -11.28
CA GLY A 195 6.13 6.80 -11.61
C GLY A 195 5.93 8.06 -10.78
N ALA A 196 4.72 8.60 -10.89
CA ALA A 196 4.35 9.87 -10.26
C ALA A 196 4.37 9.82 -8.73
N GLY A 197 4.16 8.63 -8.14
CA GLY A 197 4.14 8.40 -6.70
C GLY A 197 5.51 8.41 -6.02
N LEU A 198 6.63 8.45 -6.77
CA LEU A 198 7.95 8.43 -6.15
C LEU A 198 8.19 9.62 -5.22
N ALA A 199 8.64 9.34 -4.00
CA ALA A 199 9.11 10.36 -3.08
C ALA A 199 10.38 11.05 -3.62
N ARG A 200 10.68 12.23 -3.09
CA ARG A 200 11.94 12.93 -3.41
C ARG A 200 13.14 12.17 -2.90
N GLY A 201 13.00 11.49 -1.78
CA GLY A 201 14.04 10.78 -1.05
C GLY A 201 13.89 10.99 0.45
N TYR A 202 14.99 10.79 1.16
CA TYR A 202 15.05 10.89 2.62
C TYR A 202 15.59 12.24 3.06
N ALA A 203 14.91 12.93 3.97
CA ALA A 203 15.29 14.24 4.49
C ALA A 203 16.70 14.19 5.12
N GLY A 204 17.61 15.01 4.61
CA GLY A 204 18.98 15.11 5.13
C GLY A 204 19.86 13.86 4.92
N GLN A 205 19.42 12.86 4.12
CA GLN A 205 20.13 11.59 3.92
C GLN A 205 20.42 11.35 2.42
N ALA A 206 21.27 12.17 1.82
CA ALA A 206 21.56 12.11 0.38
C ALA A 206 22.16 10.75 -0.06
N GLY A 207 23.05 10.16 0.74
CA GLY A 207 23.66 8.87 0.45
C GLY A 207 22.61 7.74 0.40
N LEU A 208 21.77 7.64 1.42
CA LEU A 208 20.68 6.65 1.45
C LEU A 208 19.67 6.89 0.33
N THR A 209 19.40 8.16 0.01
CA THR A 209 18.53 8.50 -1.12
C THR A 209 19.10 7.98 -2.43
N ALA A 210 20.40 8.19 -2.70
CA ALA A 210 21.05 7.72 -3.92
C ALA A 210 21.12 6.18 -4.01
N GLU A 211 21.24 5.49 -2.86
CA GLU A 211 21.24 4.03 -2.79
C GLU A 211 19.87 3.42 -3.16
N ARG A 212 18.79 4.08 -2.75
CA ARG A 212 17.43 3.55 -2.88
C ARG A 212 16.63 4.09 -4.06
N PHE A 213 16.89 5.32 -4.47
CA PHE A 213 16.24 5.95 -5.62
C PHE A 213 17.23 6.00 -6.78
N VAL A 214 17.31 4.88 -7.50
CA VAL A 214 18.28 4.66 -8.58
C VAL A 214 17.75 5.13 -9.93
N ALA A 215 18.59 5.24 -10.95
CA ALA A 215 18.16 5.56 -12.31
C ALA A 215 17.17 4.49 -12.84
N ASP A 216 16.13 4.94 -13.56
CA ASP A 216 15.18 4.05 -14.25
C ASP A 216 15.67 3.81 -15.70
N PRO A 217 16.26 2.64 -16.01
CA PRO A 217 16.79 2.36 -17.34
C PRO A 217 15.69 2.11 -18.38
N PHE A 218 14.44 1.95 -17.94
CA PHE A 218 13.28 1.70 -18.81
C PHE A 218 12.46 2.98 -19.09
N ALA A 219 12.86 4.11 -18.51
CA ALA A 219 12.13 5.35 -18.67
C ALA A 219 12.44 6.02 -20.02
N VAL A 220 11.39 6.57 -20.65
CA VAL A 220 11.53 7.41 -21.84
C VAL A 220 12.13 8.79 -21.51
N VAL A 221 11.84 9.30 -20.31
CA VAL A 221 12.29 10.63 -19.86
C VAL A 221 13.63 10.50 -19.16
N ALA A 222 14.64 11.18 -19.68
CA ALA A 222 15.97 11.19 -19.09
C ALA A 222 15.95 11.73 -17.65
N GLY A 223 16.75 11.13 -16.75
CA GLY A 223 16.80 11.50 -15.34
C GLY A 223 15.67 10.93 -14.48
N SER A 224 14.80 10.10 -15.06
CA SER A 224 13.79 9.37 -14.29
C SER A 224 14.45 8.41 -13.31
N ARG A 225 13.76 8.18 -12.19
CA ARG A 225 14.23 7.30 -11.13
C ARG A 225 13.22 6.20 -10.87
N MET A 226 13.70 5.12 -10.26
CA MET A 226 12.90 4.07 -9.66
C MET A 226 13.34 3.83 -8.22
N TYR A 227 12.42 3.40 -7.38
CA TYR A 227 12.69 3.05 -5.99
C TYR A 227 12.98 1.56 -5.86
N ARG A 228 14.08 1.23 -5.25
CA ARG A 228 14.50 -0.12 -4.89
C ARG A 228 13.87 -0.52 -3.57
N THR A 229 12.84 -1.40 -3.60
CA THR A 229 12.02 -1.68 -2.41
C THR A 229 12.71 -2.61 -1.40
N GLY A 230 13.49 -3.57 -1.88
CA GLY A 230 13.99 -4.69 -1.09
C GLY A 230 12.93 -5.78 -0.88
N ASP A 231 11.80 -5.70 -1.56
CA ASP A 231 10.76 -6.72 -1.56
C ASP A 231 10.95 -7.66 -2.76
N VAL A 232 10.77 -8.95 -2.52
CA VAL A 232 10.85 -10.00 -3.55
C VAL A 232 9.45 -10.37 -3.95
N VAL A 233 9.19 -10.31 -5.25
CA VAL A 233 7.89 -10.58 -5.85
C VAL A 233 8.06 -11.43 -7.12
N ARG A 234 6.94 -11.92 -7.64
CA ARG A 234 6.87 -12.53 -8.96
C ARG A 234 5.59 -12.14 -9.69
N TRP A 235 5.63 -12.12 -11.00
CA TRP A 235 4.43 -12.04 -11.83
C TRP A 235 3.76 -13.42 -11.94
N SER A 236 2.45 -13.49 -11.71
CA SER A 236 1.65 -14.64 -12.12
C SER A 236 1.39 -14.62 -13.64
N ALA A 237 0.92 -15.74 -14.20
CA ALA A 237 0.52 -15.83 -15.60
C ALA A 237 -0.60 -14.85 -15.99
N ASP A 238 -1.43 -14.46 -15.03
CA ASP A 238 -2.54 -13.51 -15.21
C ASP A 238 -2.10 -12.05 -15.10
N GLY A 239 -0.80 -11.78 -14.98
CA GLY A 239 -0.25 -10.43 -14.86
C GLY A 239 -0.58 -9.77 -13.53
N VAL A 240 -0.57 -10.54 -12.45
CA VAL A 240 -0.78 -10.09 -11.08
C VAL A 240 0.51 -10.30 -10.28
N LEU A 241 0.86 -9.37 -9.41
CA LEU A 241 2.04 -9.49 -8.54
C LEU A 241 1.71 -10.29 -7.28
N GLU A 242 2.57 -11.24 -6.98
CA GLU A 242 2.57 -12.01 -5.74
C GLU A 242 3.80 -11.66 -4.90
N PHE A 243 3.58 -11.43 -3.60
CA PHE A 243 4.66 -11.18 -2.64
C PHE A 243 5.30 -12.50 -2.21
N VAL A 244 6.62 -12.58 -2.30
CA VAL A 244 7.39 -13.78 -1.93
C VAL A 244 8.07 -13.59 -0.57
N GLY A 245 8.55 -12.38 -0.29
CA GLY A 245 9.23 -12.06 0.96
C GLY A 245 10.05 -10.79 0.88
N ARG A 246 10.84 -10.51 1.90
CA ARG A 246 11.90 -9.51 1.84
C ARG A 246 13.22 -10.15 1.50
N GLY A 247 14.02 -9.50 0.67
CA GLY A 247 15.27 -10.10 0.25
C GLY A 247 16.26 -9.11 -0.31
N PHE A 248 17.44 -9.63 -0.63
CA PHE A 248 18.49 -8.87 -1.31
C PHE A 248 19.26 -9.79 -2.25
N TRP A 249 19.81 -9.19 -3.28
CA TRP A 249 20.76 -9.87 -4.15
C TRP A 249 22.14 -9.88 -3.49
N SER A 250 22.73 -11.06 -3.35
CA SER A 250 24.13 -11.19 -2.94
C SER A 250 25.05 -10.70 -4.06
N SER A 251 26.31 -10.42 -3.74
CA SER A 251 27.36 -10.09 -4.71
C SER A 251 27.59 -11.20 -5.77
N TRP A 252 27.09 -12.39 -5.50
CA TRP A 252 27.17 -13.56 -6.40
C TRP A 252 25.92 -13.75 -7.27
N GLY A 253 25.00 -12.78 -7.29
CA GLY A 253 23.75 -12.88 -8.06
C GLY A 253 22.74 -13.89 -7.49
N VAL A 254 22.84 -14.25 -6.21
CA VAL A 254 21.88 -15.12 -5.54
C VAL A 254 20.87 -14.26 -4.77
N LEU A 255 19.58 -14.47 -5.06
CA LEU A 255 18.48 -13.83 -4.32
C LEU A 255 18.25 -14.56 -3.00
N THR A 256 18.46 -13.84 -1.91
CA THR A 256 18.16 -14.35 -0.56
C THR A 256 16.84 -13.74 -0.09
N VAL A 257 15.86 -14.59 0.26
CA VAL A 257 14.56 -14.22 0.79
C VAL A 257 14.54 -14.49 2.30
N ARG A 258 13.97 -13.56 3.08
CA ARG A 258 13.77 -13.69 4.54
C ARG A 258 12.29 -13.65 4.88
#